data_ce6c39c397502a41efa7e62e44dff591
#
_entry.id   ce6c39c397502a41efa7e62e44dff591
#
_cell.length_a   1.000
_cell.length_b   1.000
_cell.length_c   1.000
_cell.angle_alpha   90.00
_cell.angle_beta   90.00
_cell.angle_gamma   90.00
#
_symmetry.space_group_name_H-M   'P 1'
#
loop_
_entity.id
_entity.type
_entity.pdbx_description
1 polymer ?
#
loop_
_entity_poly.entity_id
_entity_poly.type
_entity_poly.pdbx_seq_one_letter_code
_entity_poly.pdbx_strand_id
1 'polypeptide(L)'
;MKIHNNFSLINHNSFGIEANAEKFVSISTVQELEKIIVSYHNEEKVFIGGGSNILITRNIKGLVINLNIKGISSKQIDDNHSEVKINSGENWNDSVKWCLKNNLGGIENLSLIPGNTGAAPIQNIGAYGVELKDVFISCSVLDINTNKILEFSNKDCQFQYRNSIFKQNKNYIVLSIKLKLTNSKHNLKVDYGSIKERLFQLKIKDPKISDIANVICQIRSEKLPDPKEIGNSGSFFKNPIITNKHLKELKLNFENIPYYKLSEKQYKIPAAWLIEKAGFKGKRIKDYGVHEKQALVLVNYGKATGKQILDFSISIQKAIKFIFDIDLDREVNVI
;
A
#
# COMPACT_ATOMS: atom_id res chain seq x y z
N MET A 1 27.03 -7.97 -6.51
CA MET A 1 25.76 -7.87 -7.29
C MET A 1 25.79 -8.90 -8.42
N LYS A 2 24.72 -9.72 -8.56
CA LYS A 2 24.61 -10.78 -9.58
C LYS A 2 23.29 -10.57 -10.35
N ILE A 3 23.39 -10.58 -11.69
CA ILE A 3 22.21 -10.53 -12.56
C ILE A 3 21.81 -11.96 -12.90
N HIS A 4 20.52 -12.23 -12.79
CA HIS A 4 19.91 -13.50 -13.11
C HIS A 4 19.07 -13.36 -14.39
N ASN A 5 19.24 -14.26 -15.35
CA ASN A 5 18.43 -14.31 -16.56
C ASN A 5 17.25 -15.27 -16.37
N ASN A 6 16.11 -14.99 -17.04
CA ASN A 6 14.88 -15.76 -16.98
C ASN A 6 14.47 -16.12 -15.54
N PHE A 7 14.40 -15.11 -14.68
CA PHE A 7 14.22 -15.28 -13.25
C PHE A 7 12.73 -15.32 -12.89
N SER A 8 12.32 -16.34 -12.11
CA SER A 8 10.93 -16.45 -11.64
C SER A 8 10.59 -15.36 -10.60
N LEU A 9 9.49 -14.66 -10.84
CA LEU A 9 8.96 -13.63 -9.96
C LEU A 9 7.86 -14.12 -9.01
N ILE A 10 7.59 -15.41 -8.94
CA ILE A 10 6.51 -15.98 -8.12
C ILE A 10 6.62 -15.58 -6.65
N ASN A 11 7.84 -15.55 -6.11
CA ASN A 11 8.13 -15.13 -4.74
C ASN A 11 8.36 -13.62 -4.58
N HIS A 12 8.20 -12.84 -5.66
CA HIS A 12 8.41 -11.40 -5.70
C HIS A 12 7.11 -10.62 -5.97
N ASN A 13 5.96 -11.30 -5.88
CA ASN A 13 4.65 -10.68 -5.92
C ASN A 13 3.70 -11.41 -4.96
N SER A 14 2.90 -10.65 -4.23
CA SER A 14 2.02 -11.19 -3.19
C SER A 14 0.76 -11.90 -3.74
N PHE A 15 0.45 -11.76 -5.03
CA PHE A 15 -0.56 -12.58 -5.69
C PHE A 15 -0.09 -14.01 -5.99
N GLY A 16 1.23 -14.30 -5.90
CA GLY A 16 1.77 -15.59 -6.29
C GLY A 16 1.59 -15.88 -7.79
N ILE A 17 1.62 -14.85 -8.62
CA ILE A 17 1.53 -15.02 -10.08
C ILE A 17 2.84 -15.57 -10.62
N GLU A 18 2.74 -16.63 -11.39
CA GLU A 18 3.87 -17.19 -12.12
C GLU A 18 4.17 -16.32 -13.34
N ALA A 19 5.29 -15.64 -13.29
CA ALA A 19 5.83 -14.81 -14.36
C ALA A 19 7.35 -14.74 -14.24
N ASN A 20 8.04 -14.53 -15.35
CA ASN A 20 9.50 -14.43 -15.38
C ASN A 20 9.94 -13.01 -15.75
N ALA A 21 11.03 -12.57 -15.13
CA ALA A 21 11.81 -11.43 -15.56
C ALA A 21 12.88 -11.89 -16.55
N GLU A 22 13.05 -11.17 -17.68
CA GLU A 22 14.16 -11.44 -18.61
C GLU A 22 15.50 -11.33 -17.90
N LYS A 23 15.67 -10.25 -17.13
CA LYS A 23 16.81 -10.04 -16.23
C LYS A 23 16.31 -9.60 -14.85
N PHE A 24 16.95 -10.06 -13.81
CA PHE A 24 16.63 -9.71 -12.42
C PHE A 24 17.89 -9.39 -11.63
N VAL A 25 17.83 -8.37 -10.80
CA VAL A 25 18.88 -8.03 -9.85
C VAL A 25 18.29 -7.55 -8.53
N SER A 26 18.88 -7.99 -7.40
CA SER A 26 18.59 -7.43 -6.08
C SER A 26 19.71 -6.46 -5.68
N ILE A 27 19.33 -5.27 -5.27
CA ILE A 27 20.22 -4.14 -4.94
C ILE A 27 20.22 -3.93 -3.43
N SER A 28 21.39 -3.95 -2.82
CA SER A 28 21.57 -3.79 -1.38
C SER A 28 22.18 -2.44 -0.99
N THR A 29 22.75 -1.68 -1.94
CA THR A 29 23.33 -0.37 -1.70
C THR A 29 22.96 0.64 -2.78
N VAL A 30 23.03 1.93 -2.45
CA VAL A 30 22.77 3.01 -3.42
C VAL A 30 23.79 2.96 -4.54
N GLN A 31 25.05 2.70 -4.23
CA GLN A 31 26.15 2.60 -5.22
C GLN A 31 25.91 1.48 -6.24
N GLU A 32 25.35 0.33 -5.79
CA GLU A 32 24.96 -0.74 -6.72
C GLU A 32 23.83 -0.27 -7.66
N LEU A 33 22.85 0.47 -7.13
CA LEU A 33 21.73 1.00 -7.91
C LEU A 33 22.24 1.99 -8.98
N GLU A 34 23.06 2.97 -8.59
CA GLU A 34 23.67 3.95 -9.52
C GLU A 34 24.43 3.25 -10.66
N LYS A 35 25.23 2.23 -10.34
CA LYS A 35 25.96 1.44 -11.33
C LYS A 35 25.00 0.74 -12.30
N ILE A 36 23.93 0.12 -11.79
CA ILE A 36 22.94 -0.57 -12.64
C ILE A 36 22.21 0.40 -13.55
N ILE A 37 21.81 1.57 -13.05
CA ILE A 37 21.14 2.59 -13.88
C ILE A 37 22.02 2.99 -15.05
N VAL A 38 23.31 3.22 -14.83
CA VAL A 38 24.26 3.59 -15.88
C VAL A 38 24.53 2.42 -16.84
N SER A 39 24.80 1.21 -16.31
CA SER A 39 25.18 0.06 -17.15
C SER A 39 24.03 -0.42 -18.03
N TYR A 40 22.79 -0.24 -17.63
CA TYR A 40 21.59 -0.66 -18.33
C TYR A 40 20.72 0.51 -18.78
N HIS A 41 21.32 1.66 -19.12
CA HIS A 41 20.59 2.90 -19.45
C HIS A 41 19.57 2.74 -20.58
N ASN A 42 19.85 1.90 -21.58
CA ASN A 42 18.96 1.66 -22.73
C ASN A 42 17.89 0.57 -22.49
N GLU A 43 17.90 -0.12 -21.34
CA GLU A 43 16.93 -1.17 -21.07
C GLU A 43 15.71 -0.63 -20.31
N GLU A 44 14.56 -1.19 -20.63
CA GLU A 44 13.35 -0.97 -19.79
C GLU A 44 13.62 -1.49 -18.38
N LYS A 45 13.27 -0.69 -17.38
CA LYS A 45 13.48 -1.02 -15.97
C LYS A 45 12.18 -1.05 -15.21
N VAL A 46 11.99 -2.12 -14.44
CA VAL A 46 10.87 -2.26 -13.51
C VAL A 46 11.42 -2.37 -12.10
N PHE A 47 11.05 -1.41 -11.24
CA PHE A 47 11.46 -1.40 -9.84
C PHE A 47 10.41 -2.07 -8.99
N ILE A 48 10.84 -3.01 -8.15
CA ILE A 48 9.97 -3.71 -7.20
C ILE A 48 10.56 -3.62 -5.78
N GLY A 49 9.67 -3.48 -4.80
CA GLY A 49 9.96 -3.68 -3.39
C GLY A 49 9.49 -5.06 -2.94
N GLY A 50 8.60 -5.11 -1.95
CA GLY A 50 8.00 -6.36 -1.46
C GLY A 50 6.93 -6.98 -2.38
N GLY A 51 6.65 -6.40 -3.55
CA GLY A 51 5.67 -6.94 -4.51
C GLY A 51 4.22 -7.00 -4.02
N SER A 52 3.87 -6.25 -2.97
CA SER A 52 2.58 -6.36 -2.28
C SER A 52 1.46 -5.51 -2.87
N ASN A 53 1.76 -4.67 -3.87
CA ASN A 53 0.76 -3.83 -4.54
C ASN A 53 0.96 -3.81 -6.06
N ILE A 54 1.31 -4.97 -6.62
CA ILE A 54 1.47 -5.17 -8.06
C ILE A 54 0.68 -6.38 -8.53
N LEU A 55 0.20 -6.32 -9.77
CA LEU A 55 -0.38 -7.44 -10.52
C LEU A 55 0.45 -7.63 -11.79
N ILE A 56 1.22 -8.71 -11.86
CA ILE A 56 2.02 -9.05 -13.03
C ILE A 56 1.14 -9.81 -14.02
N THR A 57 0.95 -9.28 -15.22
CA THR A 57 0.03 -9.86 -16.22
C THR A 57 0.72 -10.60 -17.34
N ARG A 58 2.06 -10.49 -17.45
CA ARG A 58 2.92 -11.10 -18.48
C ARG A 58 4.35 -11.23 -17.95
N ASN A 59 5.18 -12.00 -18.65
CA ASN A 59 6.62 -11.95 -18.42
C ASN A 59 7.16 -10.53 -18.65
N ILE A 60 8.08 -10.11 -17.80
CA ILE A 60 8.65 -8.76 -17.85
C ILE A 60 9.90 -8.79 -18.74
N LYS A 61 9.89 -7.99 -19.79
CA LYS A 61 11.07 -7.73 -20.63
C LYS A 61 11.97 -6.70 -19.94
N GLY A 62 13.26 -6.72 -20.28
CA GLY A 62 14.24 -5.82 -19.69
C GLY A 62 14.67 -6.23 -18.28
N LEU A 63 14.99 -5.26 -17.45
CA LEU A 63 15.61 -5.47 -16.14
C LEU A 63 14.64 -5.18 -14.98
N VAL A 64 14.34 -6.21 -14.20
CA VAL A 64 13.64 -6.06 -12.91
C VAL A 64 14.66 -5.81 -11.81
N ILE A 65 14.52 -4.71 -11.10
CA ILE A 65 15.39 -4.26 -10.01
C ILE A 65 14.63 -4.38 -8.69
N ASN A 66 15.05 -5.28 -7.83
CA ASN A 66 14.51 -5.41 -6.48
C ASN A 66 15.30 -4.53 -5.51
N LEU A 67 14.63 -3.57 -4.88
CA LEU A 67 15.23 -2.64 -3.92
C LEU A 67 15.26 -3.29 -2.52
N ASN A 68 16.45 -3.71 -2.09
CA ASN A 68 16.68 -4.36 -0.80
C ASN A 68 17.69 -3.59 0.08
N ILE A 69 17.70 -2.25 -0.04
CA ILE A 69 18.59 -1.38 0.75
C ILE A 69 18.06 -1.31 2.17
N LYS A 70 18.78 -1.90 3.13
CA LYS A 70 18.37 -2.06 4.53
C LYS A 70 18.97 -0.98 5.44
N GLY A 71 18.36 -0.81 6.60
CA GLY A 71 18.81 0.03 7.69
C GLY A 71 17.72 0.92 8.26
N ILE A 72 17.64 0.94 9.60
CA ILE A 72 16.77 1.83 10.39
C ILE A 72 17.64 2.52 11.43
N SER A 73 17.46 3.82 11.58
CA SER A 73 18.12 4.60 12.62
C SER A 73 17.18 5.67 13.16
N SER A 74 17.40 6.10 14.40
CA SER A 74 16.67 7.21 15.00
C SER A 74 17.61 8.20 15.65
N LYS A 75 17.16 9.46 15.67
CA LYS A 75 17.83 10.57 16.34
C LYS A 75 16.76 11.42 17.04
N GLN A 76 16.94 11.69 18.33
CA GLN A 76 16.09 12.63 19.04
C GLN A 76 16.27 14.03 18.47
N ILE A 77 15.17 14.73 18.21
CA ILE A 77 15.15 16.10 17.67
C ILE A 77 14.64 17.12 18.70
N ASP A 78 13.78 16.70 19.61
CA ASP A 78 13.33 17.49 20.76
C ASP A 78 12.87 16.56 21.90
N ASP A 79 12.37 17.12 23.01
CA ASP A 79 11.94 16.35 24.20
C ASP A 79 10.81 15.34 23.92
N ASN A 80 10.01 15.59 22.88
CA ASN A 80 8.82 14.78 22.60
C ASN A 80 8.91 14.04 21.25
N HIS A 81 9.93 14.29 20.43
CA HIS A 81 10.01 13.75 19.09
C HIS A 81 11.40 13.21 18.72
N SER A 82 11.39 12.22 17.86
CA SER A 82 12.57 11.68 17.18
C SER A 82 12.36 11.65 15.68
N GLU A 83 13.43 11.91 14.93
CA GLU A 83 13.52 11.60 13.51
C GLU A 83 13.89 10.12 13.37
N VAL A 84 13.13 9.39 12.58
CA VAL A 84 13.44 7.99 12.23
C VAL A 84 13.70 7.92 10.73
N LYS A 85 14.91 7.51 10.36
CA LYS A 85 15.29 7.21 8.98
C LYS A 85 15.14 5.72 8.72
N ILE A 86 14.41 5.37 7.65
CA ILE A 86 14.15 3.98 7.26
C ILE A 86 14.49 3.84 5.78
N ASN A 87 15.37 2.91 5.45
CA ASN A 87 15.78 2.66 4.07
C ASN A 87 14.72 1.85 3.31
N SER A 88 14.69 2.02 1.98
CA SER A 88 13.62 1.58 1.08
C SER A 88 13.34 0.08 1.09
N GLY A 89 14.37 -0.74 1.32
CA GLY A 89 14.26 -2.20 1.35
C GLY A 89 13.72 -2.77 2.67
N GLU A 90 13.56 -1.97 3.73
CA GLU A 90 12.99 -2.45 4.98
C GLU A 90 11.53 -2.85 4.80
N ASN A 91 11.13 -3.98 5.41
CA ASN A 91 9.71 -4.32 5.49
C ASN A 91 8.98 -3.30 6.34
N TRP A 92 7.86 -2.76 5.83
CA TRP A 92 7.10 -1.71 6.52
C TRP A 92 6.63 -2.15 7.91
N ASN A 93 6.03 -3.33 8.02
CA ASN A 93 5.49 -3.79 9.31
C ASN A 93 6.60 -4.08 10.33
N ASP A 94 7.76 -4.54 9.88
CA ASP A 94 8.92 -4.74 10.77
C ASP A 94 9.51 -3.39 11.19
N SER A 95 9.46 -2.38 10.31
CA SER A 95 9.81 -1.00 10.67
C SER A 95 8.87 -0.42 11.73
N VAL A 96 7.54 -0.66 11.62
CA VAL A 96 6.57 -0.30 12.66
C VAL A 96 6.90 -0.98 13.99
N LYS A 97 7.14 -2.31 13.98
CA LYS A 97 7.54 -3.05 15.19
C LYS A 97 8.80 -2.50 15.81
N TRP A 98 9.81 -2.16 15.00
CA TRP A 98 11.04 -1.54 15.47
C TRP A 98 10.78 -0.20 16.17
N CYS A 99 9.93 0.65 15.57
CA CYS A 99 9.52 1.91 16.20
C CYS A 99 8.81 1.70 17.53
N LEU A 100 7.85 0.77 17.60
CA LEU A 100 7.12 0.44 18.83
C LEU A 100 8.07 -0.06 19.95
N LYS A 101 9.04 -0.92 19.60
CA LYS A 101 10.06 -1.42 20.55
C LYS A 101 10.92 -0.29 21.12
N ASN A 102 11.13 0.79 20.36
CA ASN A 102 11.90 1.96 20.78
C ASN A 102 10.98 3.09 21.32
N ASN A 103 9.72 2.79 21.67
CA ASN A 103 8.72 3.75 22.16
C ASN A 103 8.52 4.95 21.22
N LEU A 104 8.48 4.71 19.91
CA LEU A 104 8.29 5.72 18.88
C LEU A 104 6.89 5.55 18.26
N GLY A 105 6.00 6.53 18.54
CA GLY A 105 4.60 6.51 18.14
C GLY A 105 4.28 7.44 16.97
N GLY A 106 3.13 7.17 16.32
CA GLY A 106 2.60 7.93 15.19
C GLY A 106 2.37 7.09 13.93
N ILE A 107 2.89 5.84 13.91
CA ILE A 107 2.67 4.88 12.82
C ILE A 107 2.07 3.55 13.28
N GLU A 108 1.68 3.42 14.53
CA GLU A 108 1.02 2.22 15.10
C GLU A 108 -0.25 1.85 14.35
N ASN A 109 -1.01 2.83 13.87
CA ASN A 109 -2.21 2.63 13.05
C ASN A 109 -1.91 2.05 11.66
N LEU A 110 -0.66 2.13 11.21
CA LEU A 110 -0.21 1.58 9.92
C LEU A 110 0.40 0.18 10.05
N SER A 111 0.18 -0.48 11.20
CA SER A 111 0.63 -1.86 11.47
C SER A 111 0.02 -2.85 10.46
N LEU A 112 0.77 -3.91 10.16
CA LEU A 112 0.41 -5.00 9.26
C LEU A 112 0.10 -4.56 7.81
N ILE A 113 0.49 -3.34 7.39
CA ILE A 113 0.49 -3.00 5.97
C ILE A 113 1.65 -3.75 5.31
N PRO A 114 1.38 -4.55 4.25
CA PRO A 114 2.43 -5.31 3.59
C PRO A 114 3.28 -4.43 2.68
N GLY A 115 4.50 -4.89 2.38
CA GLY A 115 5.41 -4.25 1.44
C GLY A 115 6.62 -3.61 2.09
N ASN A 116 7.45 -2.97 1.28
CA ASN A 116 8.68 -2.33 1.73
C ASN A 116 8.48 -0.83 1.92
N THR A 117 9.28 -0.25 2.80
CA THR A 117 9.22 1.17 3.19
C THR A 117 9.37 2.12 2.00
N GLY A 118 10.21 1.81 1.01
CA GLY A 118 10.35 2.64 -0.19
C GLY A 118 9.09 2.73 -1.05
N ALA A 119 8.15 1.78 -0.90
CA ALA A 119 6.86 1.84 -1.57
C ALA A 119 5.80 2.66 -0.80
N ALA A 120 6.04 2.95 0.49
CA ALA A 120 5.08 3.64 1.33
C ALA A 120 4.70 5.05 0.82
N PRO A 121 5.66 5.91 0.37
CA PRO A 121 5.33 7.22 -0.17
C PRO A 121 4.68 7.19 -1.56
N ILE A 122 4.81 6.10 -2.33
CA ILE A 122 4.28 6.02 -3.70
C ILE A 122 2.79 6.33 -3.73
N GLN A 123 2.05 5.79 -2.80
CA GLN A 123 0.60 6.01 -2.68
C GLN A 123 0.18 6.55 -1.32
N ASN A 124 1.11 7.22 -0.59
CA ASN A 124 0.77 7.77 0.72
C ASN A 124 -0.01 6.74 1.55
N ILE A 125 0.63 5.61 1.90
CA ILE A 125 -0.06 4.53 2.61
C ILE A 125 -0.83 5.07 3.81
N GLY A 126 -2.01 4.51 4.06
CA GLY A 126 -2.87 4.99 5.14
C GLY A 126 -3.88 3.94 5.56
N ALA A 127 -4.11 3.88 6.87
CA ALA A 127 -5.07 3.00 7.50
C ALA A 127 -5.51 3.58 8.84
N TYR A 128 -6.74 3.26 9.26
CA TYR A 128 -7.27 3.58 10.59
C TYR A 128 -7.08 5.04 11.02
N GLY A 129 -7.35 5.97 10.09
CA GLY A 129 -7.34 7.40 10.35
C GLY A 129 -5.95 8.06 10.34
N VAL A 130 -4.90 7.34 9.97
CA VAL A 130 -3.52 7.85 9.84
C VAL A 130 -3.02 7.62 8.41
N GLU A 131 -2.33 8.59 7.84
CA GLU A 131 -1.62 8.49 6.57
C GLU A 131 -0.13 8.75 6.77
N LEU A 132 0.72 8.23 5.89
CA LEU A 132 2.17 8.43 5.97
C LEU A 132 2.54 9.91 6.03
N LYS A 133 1.88 10.77 5.23
CA LYS A 133 2.11 12.22 5.18
C LYS A 133 1.99 12.90 6.54
N ASP A 134 1.22 12.34 7.48
CA ASP A 134 0.96 12.96 8.79
C ASP A 134 2.21 12.99 9.68
N VAL A 135 3.15 12.08 9.43
CA VAL A 135 4.42 11.96 10.16
C VAL A 135 5.66 12.12 9.27
N PHE A 136 5.48 12.34 7.96
CA PHE A 136 6.56 12.37 6.98
C PHE A 136 7.32 13.69 7.02
N ILE A 137 8.65 13.62 7.13
CA ILE A 137 9.56 14.78 7.01
C ILE A 137 10.01 14.92 5.57
N SER A 138 10.74 13.93 5.06
CA SER A 138 11.38 13.96 3.75
C SER A 138 11.70 12.53 3.26
N CYS A 139 12.12 12.41 2.03
CA CYS A 139 12.74 11.19 1.51
C CYS A 139 13.91 11.50 0.59
N SER A 140 14.90 10.60 0.60
CA SER A 140 15.97 10.59 -0.38
C SER A 140 15.52 9.81 -1.62
N VAL A 141 15.74 10.38 -2.79
CA VAL A 141 15.21 9.89 -4.07
C VAL A 141 16.34 9.86 -5.11
N LEU A 142 16.48 8.77 -5.84
CA LEU A 142 17.30 8.74 -7.05
C LEU A 142 16.43 9.12 -8.26
N ASP A 143 16.82 10.18 -8.98
CA ASP A 143 16.29 10.46 -10.31
C ASP A 143 17.08 9.63 -11.35
N ILE A 144 16.43 8.65 -11.95
CA ILE A 144 17.10 7.72 -12.89
C ILE A 144 17.50 8.38 -14.22
N ASN A 145 16.92 9.54 -14.58
CA ASN A 145 17.28 10.26 -15.80
C ASN A 145 18.60 11.00 -15.64
N THR A 146 18.83 11.57 -14.46
CA THR A 146 20.02 12.38 -14.17
C THR A 146 21.07 11.63 -13.36
N ASN A 147 20.70 10.46 -12.83
CA ASN A 147 21.48 9.68 -11.86
C ASN A 147 21.91 10.51 -10.63
N LYS A 148 21.06 11.46 -10.21
CA LYS A 148 21.29 12.31 -9.04
C LYS A 148 20.40 11.93 -7.90
N ILE A 149 20.93 12.02 -6.68
CA ILE A 149 20.17 11.86 -5.45
C ILE A 149 19.60 13.22 -5.06
N LEU A 150 18.29 13.26 -4.85
CA LEU A 150 17.51 14.42 -4.46
C LEU A 150 16.88 14.19 -3.09
N GLU A 151 16.64 15.25 -2.33
CA GLU A 151 15.84 15.20 -1.10
C GLU A 151 14.49 15.87 -1.36
N PHE A 152 13.40 15.13 -1.17
CA PHE A 152 12.04 15.63 -1.33
C PHE A 152 11.42 15.84 0.05
N SER A 153 10.94 17.03 0.31
CA SER A 153 10.13 17.35 1.50
C SER A 153 8.71 16.76 1.39
N ASN A 154 7.95 16.83 2.47
CA ASN A 154 6.53 16.48 2.47
C ASN A 154 5.75 17.22 1.36
N LYS A 155 6.04 18.52 1.17
CA LYS A 155 5.41 19.35 0.13
C LYS A 155 5.77 18.88 -1.28
N ASP A 156 7.02 18.54 -1.53
CA ASP A 156 7.51 18.09 -2.84
C ASP A 156 6.90 16.74 -3.23
N CYS A 157 6.57 15.90 -2.25
CA CYS A 157 5.92 14.62 -2.48
C CYS A 157 4.45 14.75 -2.97
N GLN A 158 3.81 15.91 -2.85
CA GLN A 158 2.44 16.18 -3.33
C GLN A 158 1.42 15.11 -2.89
N PHE A 159 1.50 14.69 -1.65
CA PHE A 159 0.67 13.63 -1.11
C PHE A 159 -0.84 13.95 -1.20
N GLN A 160 -1.58 12.98 -1.77
CA GLN A 160 -3.04 12.97 -1.81
C GLN A 160 -3.56 11.59 -1.39
N TYR A 161 -4.88 11.43 -1.36
CA TYR A 161 -5.48 10.13 -1.09
C TYR A 161 -5.03 9.08 -2.13
N ARG A 162 -4.23 8.11 -1.69
CA ARG A 162 -3.63 7.04 -2.55
C ARG A 162 -2.88 7.57 -3.76
N ASN A 163 -2.20 8.73 -3.62
CA ASN A 163 -1.44 9.36 -4.69
C ASN A 163 -0.25 10.17 -4.16
N SER A 164 0.76 10.36 -5.00
CA SER A 164 1.92 11.22 -4.77
C SER A 164 2.63 11.53 -6.10
N ILE A 165 3.65 12.39 -6.07
CA ILE A 165 4.53 12.65 -7.21
C ILE A 165 5.17 11.36 -7.77
N PHE A 166 5.49 10.38 -6.92
CA PHE A 166 6.12 9.11 -7.30
C PHE A 166 5.19 8.21 -8.13
N LYS A 167 3.88 8.34 -7.98
CA LYS A 167 2.91 7.63 -8.81
C LYS A 167 2.75 8.26 -10.18
N GLN A 168 2.99 9.58 -10.27
CA GLN A 168 2.92 10.36 -11.51
C GLN A 168 4.23 10.30 -12.29
N ASN A 169 5.37 10.33 -11.60
CA ASN A 169 6.71 10.26 -12.20
C ASN A 169 7.47 9.03 -11.71
N LYS A 170 7.54 8.02 -12.57
CA LYS A 170 8.20 6.73 -12.29
C LYS A 170 9.74 6.80 -12.33
N ASN A 171 10.31 7.94 -12.70
CA ASN A 171 11.77 8.13 -12.73
C ASN A 171 12.34 8.40 -11.33
N TYR A 172 11.51 8.68 -10.35
CA TYR A 172 11.90 8.93 -8.97
C TYR A 172 11.84 7.65 -8.14
N ILE A 173 13.00 7.15 -7.73
CA ILE A 173 13.14 5.93 -6.94
C ILE A 173 13.46 6.31 -5.50
N VAL A 174 12.55 5.98 -4.58
CA VAL A 174 12.73 6.27 -3.16
C VAL A 174 13.80 5.35 -2.57
N LEU A 175 14.83 5.95 -1.96
CA LEU A 175 15.97 5.27 -1.34
C LEU A 175 15.80 5.12 0.18
N SER A 176 15.25 6.14 0.82
CA SER A 176 14.93 6.15 2.25
C SER A 176 13.86 7.19 2.55
N ILE A 177 13.17 7.02 3.68
CA ILE A 177 12.25 8.03 4.21
C ILE A 177 12.72 8.49 5.59
N LYS A 178 12.32 9.70 5.98
CA LYS A 178 12.47 10.25 7.34
C LYS A 178 11.10 10.59 7.90
N LEU A 179 10.83 10.12 9.09
CA LEU A 179 9.58 10.32 9.81
C LEU A 179 9.83 11.09 11.11
N LYS A 180 8.90 11.98 11.47
CA LYS A 180 8.84 12.61 12.79
C LYS A 180 7.89 11.81 13.67
N LEU A 181 8.43 11.06 14.62
CA LEU A 181 7.66 10.23 15.54
C LEU A 181 7.76 10.77 16.97
N THR A 182 6.69 10.58 17.73
CA THR A 182 6.69 10.93 19.16
C THR A 182 7.50 9.90 19.95
N ASN A 183 8.33 10.35 20.88
CA ASN A 183 9.07 9.52 21.85
C ASN A 183 8.46 9.57 23.27
N SER A 184 7.52 10.49 23.46
CA SER A 184 6.73 10.66 24.69
C SER A 184 5.39 11.34 24.34
N LYS A 185 4.44 11.38 25.28
CA LYS A 185 3.13 12.04 25.13
C LYS A 185 2.44 11.70 23.80
N HIS A 186 2.34 10.39 23.50
CA HIS A 186 1.77 9.90 22.26
C HIS A 186 0.31 10.33 22.07
N ASN A 187 -0.03 10.86 20.90
CA ASN A 187 -1.41 11.21 20.53
C ASN A 187 -2.05 10.03 19.79
N LEU A 188 -2.65 9.11 20.53
CA LEU A 188 -3.24 7.88 19.99
C LEU A 188 -4.48 8.17 19.14
N LYS A 189 -4.54 7.65 17.92
CA LYS A 189 -5.68 7.77 17.01
C LYS A 189 -6.57 6.52 17.14
N VAL A 190 -7.62 6.62 17.95
CA VAL A 190 -8.51 5.49 18.29
C VAL A 190 -9.92 5.63 17.73
N ASP A 191 -10.27 6.80 17.15
CA ASP A 191 -11.65 7.12 16.74
C ASP A 191 -12.09 6.44 15.43
N TYR A 192 -11.17 5.79 14.71
CA TYR A 192 -11.47 5.18 13.42
C TYR A 192 -11.83 3.69 13.55
N GLY A 193 -12.96 3.33 12.95
CA GLY A 193 -13.41 1.93 12.88
C GLY A 193 -13.75 1.35 14.26
N SER A 194 -13.41 0.09 14.47
CA SER A 194 -13.71 -0.67 15.70
C SER A 194 -12.59 -0.65 16.74
N ILE A 195 -11.64 0.28 16.66
CA ILE A 195 -10.50 0.31 17.60
C ILE A 195 -10.98 0.52 19.03
N LYS A 196 -11.80 1.55 19.28
CA LYS A 196 -12.34 1.85 20.63
C LYS A 196 -13.15 0.69 21.19
N GLU A 197 -14.00 0.10 20.36
CA GLU A 197 -14.81 -1.06 20.75
C GLU A 197 -13.92 -2.25 21.14
N ARG A 198 -12.88 -2.53 20.35
CA ARG A 198 -11.96 -3.62 20.63
C ARG A 198 -11.13 -3.38 21.90
N LEU A 199 -10.66 -2.15 22.13
CA LEU A 199 -9.98 -1.77 23.37
C LEU A 199 -10.91 -1.98 24.59
N PHE A 200 -12.16 -1.59 24.47
CA PHE A 200 -13.17 -1.81 25.51
C PHE A 200 -13.39 -3.31 25.79
N GLN A 201 -13.56 -4.14 24.77
CA GLN A 201 -13.69 -5.60 24.90
C GLN A 201 -12.48 -6.23 25.59
N LEU A 202 -11.27 -5.73 25.31
CA LEU A 202 -10.02 -6.16 25.93
C LEU A 202 -9.78 -5.55 27.32
N LYS A 203 -10.70 -4.70 27.83
CA LYS A 203 -10.61 -4.01 29.13
C LYS A 203 -9.35 -3.10 29.26
N ILE A 204 -8.85 -2.58 28.13
CA ILE A 204 -7.69 -1.67 28.11
C ILE A 204 -8.21 -0.25 28.27
N LYS A 205 -7.99 0.35 29.45
CA LYS A 205 -8.46 1.71 29.79
C LYS A 205 -7.48 2.79 29.32
N ASP A 206 -6.19 2.58 29.52
CA ASP A 206 -5.09 3.50 29.19
C ASP A 206 -4.18 2.86 28.13
N PRO A 207 -4.58 2.88 26.85
CA PRO A 207 -3.85 2.18 25.81
C PRO A 207 -2.49 2.84 25.52
N LYS A 208 -1.49 2.00 25.26
CA LYS A 208 -0.17 2.39 24.74
C LYS A 208 -0.16 2.23 23.22
N ILE A 209 0.87 2.77 22.57
CA ILE A 209 1.07 2.59 21.12
C ILE A 209 1.11 1.11 20.71
N SER A 210 1.68 0.24 21.56
CA SER A 210 1.69 -1.20 21.34
C SER A 210 0.30 -1.84 21.36
N ASP A 211 -0.60 -1.35 22.25
CA ASP A 211 -1.96 -1.89 22.33
C ASP A 211 -2.77 -1.53 21.09
N ILE A 212 -2.62 -0.29 20.59
CA ILE A 212 -3.23 0.15 19.33
C ILE A 212 -2.74 -0.73 18.18
N ALA A 213 -1.42 -0.92 18.04
CA ALA A 213 -0.84 -1.78 17.01
C ALA A 213 -1.38 -3.21 17.07
N ASN A 214 -1.46 -3.81 18.28
CA ASN A 214 -1.98 -5.15 18.48
C ASN A 214 -3.46 -5.27 18.08
N VAL A 215 -4.29 -4.32 18.53
CA VAL A 215 -5.71 -4.25 18.16
C VAL A 215 -5.89 -4.15 16.65
N ILE A 216 -5.10 -3.31 15.99
CA ILE A 216 -5.14 -3.15 14.54
C ILE A 216 -4.70 -4.43 13.83
N CYS A 217 -3.64 -5.09 14.30
CA CYS A 217 -3.20 -6.38 13.77
C CYS A 217 -4.34 -7.42 13.87
N GLN A 218 -5.02 -7.53 15.01
CA GLN A 218 -6.15 -8.43 15.18
C GLN A 218 -7.28 -8.12 14.17
N ILE A 219 -7.74 -6.85 14.13
CA ILE A 219 -8.81 -6.43 13.21
C ILE A 219 -8.44 -6.74 11.75
N ARG A 220 -7.18 -6.52 11.37
CA ARG A 220 -6.73 -6.78 10.00
C ARG A 220 -6.66 -8.27 9.69
N SER A 221 -6.11 -9.08 10.59
CA SER A 221 -6.02 -10.54 10.41
C SER A 221 -7.38 -11.23 10.37
N GLU A 222 -8.39 -10.70 11.06
CA GLU A 222 -9.77 -11.19 10.99
C GLU A 222 -10.43 -10.92 9.63
N LYS A 223 -10.07 -9.81 8.97
CA LYS A 223 -10.74 -9.31 7.75
C LYS A 223 -9.98 -9.60 6.46
N LEU A 224 -8.65 -9.59 6.50
CA LEU A 224 -7.80 -9.69 5.31
C LEU A 224 -7.14 -11.06 5.25
N PRO A 225 -7.12 -11.71 4.08
CA PRO A 225 -6.37 -12.95 3.89
C PRO A 225 -4.86 -12.69 3.95
N ASP A 226 -4.11 -13.60 4.57
CA ASP A 226 -2.66 -13.57 4.49
C ASP A 226 -2.23 -13.92 3.04
N PRO A 227 -1.45 -13.05 2.37
CA PRO A 227 -0.97 -13.34 1.02
C PRO A 227 -0.13 -14.62 0.90
N LYS A 228 0.43 -15.11 2.00
CA LYS A 228 1.17 -16.38 2.04
C LYS A 228 0.25 -17.60 1.93
N GLU A 229 -1.01 -17.47 2.34
CA GLU A 229 -2.01 -18.54 2.30
C GLU A 229 -2.87 -18.42 1.04
N ILE A 230 -3.33 -17.20 0.74
CA ILE A 230 -4.18 -16.91 -0.42
C ILE A 230 -3.61 -15.66 -1.12
N GLY A 231 -3.04 -15.84 -2.32
CA GLY A 231 -2.40 -14.77 -3.06
C GLY A 231 -3.31 -13.55 -3.24
N ASN A 232 -2.83 -12.37 -2.86
CA ASN A 232 -3.57 -11.11 -2.99
C ASN A 232 -2.63 -9.90 -2.84
N SER A 233 -3.12 -8.71 -3.16
CA SER A 233 -2.40 -7.44 -2.96
C SER A 233 -3.19 -6.45 -2.08
N GLY A 234 -3.96 -6.95 -1.11
CA GLY A 234 -4.83 -6.12 -0.30
C GLY A 234 -5.99 -5.52 -1.09
N SER A 235 -6.37 -4.30 -0.80
CA SER A 235 -7.46 -3.60 -1.51
C SER A 235 -7.10 -3.39 -2.98
N PHE A 236 -7.91 -3.95 -3.88
CA PHE A 236 -7.66 -3.86 -5.33
C PHE A 236 -8.13 -2.53 -5.93
N PHE A 237 -9.16 -1.93 -5.36
CA PHE A 237 -9.75 -0.67 -5.80
C PHE A 237 -9.68 0.40 -4.70
N LYS A 238 -9.60 1.66 -5.12
CA LYS A 238 -9.76 2.81 -4.22
C LYS A 238 -11.23 3.03 -3.88
N ASN A 239 -11.49 3.62 -2.73
CA ASN A 239 -12.82 4.13 -2.42
C ASN A 239 -13.10 5.35 -3.32
N PRO A 240 -14.16 5.34 -4.14
CA PRO A 240 -14.49 6.45 -5.02
C PRO A 240 -14.98 7.66 -4.25
N ILE A 241 -14.71 8.85 -4.81
CA ILE A 241 -15.22 10.12 -4.30
C ILE A 241 -16.27 10.61 -5.29
N ILE A 242 -17.48 10.89 -4.79
CA ILE A 242 -18.62 11.35 -5.58
C ILE A 242 -19.12 12.71 -5.10
N THR A 243 -19.91 13.37 -5.94
CA THR A 243 -20.55 14.65 -5.59
C THR A 243 -21.75 14.45 -4.68
N ASN A 244 -22.18 15.52 -4.00
CA ASN A 244 -23.42 15.52 -3.21
C ASN A 244 -24.67 15.19 -4.07
N LYS A 245 -24.71 15.70 -5.31
CA LYS A 245 -25.81 15.41 -6.25
C LYS A 245 -25.88 13.91 -6.51
N HIS A 246 -24.77 13.29 -6.89
CA HIS A 246 -24.71 11.84 -7.16
C HIS A 246 -25.05 10.99 -5.93
N LEU A 247 -24.58 11.39 -4.72
CA LEU A 247 -24.98 10.69 -3.49
C LEU A 247 -26.50 10.73 -3.24
N LYS A 248 -27.16 11.88 -3.48
CA LYS A 248 -28.61 12.00 -3.35
C LYS A 248 -29.35 11.09 -4.34
N GLU A 249 -28.90 11.05 -5.60
CA GLU A 249 -29.45 10.17 -6.63
C GLU A 249 -29.30 8.68 -6.24
N LEU A 250 -28.12 8.28 -5.77
CA LEU A 250 -27.90 6.91 -5.30
C LEU A 250 -28.80 6.53 -4.11
N LYS A 251 -29.06 7.45 -3.19
CA LYS A 251 -29.92 7.22 -2.04
C LYS A 251 -31.38 6.93 -2.40
N LEU A 252 -31.85 7.31 -3.56
CA LEU A 252 -33.20 6.95 -4.04
C LEU A 252 -33.37 5.44 -4.24
N ASN A 253 -32.29 4.76 -4.67
CA ASN A 253 -32.29 3.31 -4.91
C ASN A 253 -31.59 2.52 -3.81
N PHE A 254 -30.71 3.17 -3.04
CA PHE A 254 -29.86 2.56 -1.99
C PHE A 254 -29.89 3.43 -0.73
N GLU A 255 -31.00 3.44 -0.01
CA GLU A 255 -31.23 4.27 1.17
C GLU A 255 -30.08 4.18 2.20
N ASN A 256 -29.58 2.96 2.45
CA ASN A 256 -28.54 2.67 3.45
C ASN A 256 -27.11 2.68 2.86
N ILE A 257 -26.84 3.41 1.76
CA ILE A 257 -25.48 3.52 1.23
C ILE A 257 -24.55 4.19 2.25
N PRO A 258 -23.46 3.52 2.67
CA PRO A 258 -22.51 4.11 3.59
C PRO A 258 -21.65 5.16 2.87
N TYR A 259 -21.32 6.23 3.58
CA TYR A 259 -20.46 7.29 3.04
C TYR A 259 -19.68 8.00 4.15
N TYR A 260 -18.57 8.60 3.75
CA TYR A 260 -17.77 9.49 4.59
C TYR A 260 -17.78 10.89 3.95
N LYS A 261 -18.26 11.89 4.68
CA LYS A 261 -18.24 13.28 4.23
C LYS A 261 -16.81 13.80 4.24
N LEU A 262 -16.30 14.25 3.10
CA LEU A 262 -14.99 14.89 2.98
C LEU A 262 -15.10 16.42 2.98
N SER A 263 -16.16 16.93 2.36
CA SER A 263 -16.52 18.35 2.32
C SER A 263 -18.03 18.49 2.05
N GLU A 264 -18.53 19.71 1.95
CA GLU A 264 -19.93 19.94 1.56
C GLU A 264 -20.27 19.42 0.16
N LYS A 265 -19.26 19.26 -0.69
CA LYS A 265 -19.44 18.87 -2.10
C LYS A 265 -18.99 17.45 -2.41
N GLN A 266 -18.22 16.80 -1.53
CA GLN A 266 -17.55 15.54 -1.81
C GLN A 266 -17.79 14.49 -0.72
N TYR A 267 -18.08 13.28 -1.14
CA TYR A 267 -18.37 12.13 -0.30
C TYR A 267 -17.60 10.92 -0.81
N LYS A 268 -16.94 10.21 0.10
CA LYS A 268 -16.20 8.98 -0.20
C LYS A 268 -17.09 7.78 0.09
N ILE A 269 -17.28 6.91 -0.89
CA ILE A 269 -18.09 5.69 -0.78
C ILE A 269 -17.17 4.48 -0.58
N PRO A 270 -17.45 3.56 0.38
CA PRO A 270 -16.70 2.32 0.51
C PRO A 270 -16.85 1.44 -0.73
N ALA A 271 -15.78 1.25 -1.49
CA ALA A 271 -15.81 0.39 -2.68
C ALA A 271 -16.14 -1.07 -2.33
N ALA A 272 -15.80 -1.55 -1.12
CA ALA A 272 -16.20 -2.85 -0.63
C ALA A 272 -17.72 -3.02 -0.65
N TRP A 273 -18.46 -2.00 -0.21
CA TRP A 273 -19.93 -2.03 -0.21
C TRP A 273 -20.50 -2.08 -1.63
N LEU A 274 -19.94 -1.30 -2.56
CA LEU A 274 -20.38 -1.31 -3.96
C LEU A 274 -20.18 -2.70 -4.58
N ILE A 275 -19.01 -3.31 -4.38
CA ILE A 275 -18.66 -4.63 -4.91
C ILE A 275 -19.54 -5.72 -4.27
N GLU A 276 -19.82 -5.63 -2.98
CA GLU A 276 -20.72 -6.55 -2.27
C GLU A 276 -22.14 -6.41 -2.78
N LYS A 277 -22.67 -5.19 -2.93
CA LYS A 277 -24.02 -4.93 -3.48
C LYS A 277 -24.17 -5.37 -4.94
N ALA A 278 -23.10 -5.32 -5.71
CA ALA A 278 -23.06 -5.84 -7.08
C ALA A 278 -22.94 -7.38 -7.14
N GLY A 279 -22.93 -8.09 -6.00
CA GLY A 279 -22.93 -9.56 -5.92
C GLY A 279 -21.59 -10.23 -6.17
N PHE A 280 -20.46 -9.51 -5.99
CA PHE A 280 -19.12 -10.09 -6.23
C PHE A 280 -18.45 -10.62 -4.96
N LYS A 281 -18.85 -10.21 -3.76
CA LYS A 281 -18.25 -10.71 -2.51
C LYS A 281 -18.35 -12.22 -2.40
N GLY A 282 -17.22 -12.90 -2.18
CA GLY A 282 -17.16 -14.37 -2.12
C GLY A 282 -17.28 -15.07 -3.47
N LYS A 283 -17.44 -14.33 -4.58
CA LYS A 283 -17.53 -14.95 -5.92
C LYS A 283 -16.17 -15.52 -6.32
N ARG A 284 -16.13 -16.81 -6.58
CA ARG A 284 -14.95 -17.54 -7.05
C ARG A 284 -15.18 -18.08 -8.46
N ILE A 285 -14.18 -17.90 -9.33
CA ILE A 285 -14.13 -18.42 -10.69
C ILE A 285 -12.85 -19.24 -10.83
N LYS A 286 -12.94 -20.56 -10.71
CA LYS A 286 -11.77 -21.46 -10.71
C LYS A 286 -10.75 -21.04 -9.65
N ASP A 287 -9.61 -20.50 -10.07
CA ASP A 287 -8.47 -20.13 -9.21
C ASP A 287 -8.41 -18.65 -8.84
N TYR A 288 -9.41 -17.83 -9.18
CA TYR A 288 -9.47 -16.42 -8.78
C TYR A 288 -10.87 -16.01 -8.33
N GLY A 289 -10.94 -14.90 -7.64
CA GLY A 289 -12.23 -14.40 -7.16
C GLY A 289 -12.12 -13.17 -6.29
N VAL A 290 -13.22 -12.86 -5.60
CA VAL A 290 -13.29 -11.85 -4.53
C VAL A 290 -13.33 -12.58 -3.19
N HIS A 291 -12.52 -12.12 -2.25
CA HIS A 291 -12.44 -12.72 -0.91
C HIS A 291 -13.79 -12.65 -0.18
N GLU A 292 -14.14 -13.73 0.52
CA GLU A 292 -15.45 -13.89 1.19
C GLU A 292 -15.70 -12.90 2.33
N LYS A 293 -14.66 -12.50 3.08
CA LYS A 293 -14.77 -11.56 4.21
C LYS A 293 -14.55 -10.11 3.80
N GLN A 294 -13.82 -9.85 2.69
CA GLN A 294 -13.45 -8.51 2.27
C GLN A 294 -13.61 -8.32 0.75
N ALA A 295 -14.68 -7.66 0.34
CA ALA A 295 -15.02 -7.48 -1.07
C ALA A 295 -14.01 -6.64 -1.86
N LEU A 296 -13.15 -5.84 -1.21
CA LEU A 296 -12.08 -5.10 -1.87
C LEU A 296 -10.90 -5.96 -2.30
N VAL A 297 -10.77 -7.18 -1.76
CA VAL A 297 -9.60 -8.04 -1.99
C VAL A 297 -9.91 -9.04 -3.09
N LEU A 298 -9.23 -8.88 -4.23
CA LEU A 298 -9.17 -9.92 -5.24
C LEU A 298 -8.11 -10.95 -4.84
N VAL A 299 -8.39 -12.22 -5.09
CA VAL A 299 -7.56 -13.33 -4.61
C VAL A 299 -7.18 -14.28 -5.74
N ASN A 300 -6.00 -14.89 -5.60
CA ASN A 300 -5.52 -16.02 -6.37
C ASN A 300 -5.50 -17.25 -5.47
N TYR A 301 -6.29 -18.26 -5.80
CA TYR A 301 -6.35 -19.53 -5.06
C TYR A 301 -5.29 -20.55 -5.52
N GLY A 302 -4.34 -20.13 -6.38
CA GLY A 302 -3.19 -20.94 -6.75
C GLY A 302 -2.73 -20.74 -8.18
N LYS A 303 -3.54 -21.08 -9.19
CA LYS A 303 -3.13 -21.14 -10.61
C LYS A 303 -3.69 -20.02 -11.48
N ALA A 304 -4.24 -18.95 -10.91
CA ALA A 304 -4.72 -17.82 -11.71
C ALA A 304 -3.57 -17.08 -12.36
N THR A 305 -3.76 -16.69 -13.62
CA THR A 305 -2.84 -15.75 -14.29
C THR A 305 -3.20 -14.32 -13.91
N GLY A 306 -2.20 -13.42 -13.97
CA GLY A 306 -2.46 -12.01 -13.72
C GLY A 306 -3.46 -11.41 -14.72
N LYS A 307 -3.46 -11.90 -15.98
CA LYS A 307 -4.45 -11.48 -16.97
C LYS A 307 -5.88 -11.85 -16.56
N GLN A 308 -6.12 -13.06 -16.03
CA GLN A 308 -7.44 -13.47 -15.56
C GLN A 308 -7.95 -12.58 -14.42
N ILE A 309 -7.08 -12.24 -13.46
CA ILE A 309 -7.42 -11.33 -12.36
C ILE A 309 -7.69 -9.92 -12.88
N LEU A 310 -6.90 -9.44 -13.85
CA LEU A 310 -7.11 -8.16 -14.50
C LEU A 310 -8.46 -8.10 -15.23
N ASP A 311 -8.76 -9.09 -16.07
CA ASP A 311 -10.02 -9.17 -16.83
C ASP A 311 -11.23 -9.26 -15.88
N PHE A 312 -11.09 -9.98 -14.76
CA PHE A 312 -12.12 -10.03 -13.73
C PHE A 312 -12.32 -8.68 -13.03
N SER A 313 -11.23 -7.96 -12.74
CA SER A 313 -11.31 -6.61 -12.17
C SER A 313 -12.04 -5.63 -13.11
N ILE A 314 -11.85 -5.76 -14.43
CA ILE A 314 -12.55 -4.97 -15.44
C ILE A 314 -14.05 -5.32 -15.44
N SER A 315 -14.40 -6.58 -15.26
CA SER A 315 -15.82 -6.99 -15.15
C SER A 315 -16.48 -6.38 -13.92
N ILE A 316 -15.78 -6.31 -12.79
CA ILE A 316 -16.27 -5.59 -11.58
C ILE A 316 -16.43 -4.11 -11.87
N GLN A 317 -15.45 -3.44 -12.48
CA GLN A 317 -15.54 -2.02 -12.83
C GLN A 317 -16.76 -1.73 -13.71
N LYS A 318 -17.01 -2.56 -14.75
CA LYS A 318 -18.17 -2.44 -15.64
C LYS A 318 -19.50 -2.59 -14.89
N ALA A 319 -19.59 -3.59 -14.00
CA ALA A 319 -20.80 -3.79 -13.21
C ALA A 319 -21.08 -2.62 -12.25
N ILE A 320 -20.06 -2.10 -11.58
CA ILE A 320 -20.18 -0.95 -10.68
C ILE A 320 -20.60 0.30 -11.47
N LYS A 321 -20.00 0.52 -12.64
CA LYS A 321 -20.40 1.62 -13.54
C LYS A 321 -21.86 1.51 -13.97
N PHE A 322 -22.30 0.31 -14.35
CA PHE A 322 -23.67 0.06 -14.77
C PHE A 322 -24.70 0.26 -13.66
N ILE A 323 -24.40 -0.25 -12.44
CA ILE A 323 -25.36 -0.25 -11.32
C ILE A 323 -25.42 1.11 -10.61
N PHE A 324 -24.27 1.77 -10.44
CA PHE A 324 -24.11 2.94 -9.56
C PHE A 324 -23.66 4.21 -10.32
N ASP A 325 -23.36 4.12 -11.61
CA ASP A 325 -22.71 5.17 -12.41
C ASP A 325 -21.39 5.69 -11.78
N ILE A 326 -20.66 4.79 -11.09
CA ILE A 326 -19.38 5.10 -10.43
C ILE A 326 -18.25 4.42 -11.19
N ASP A 327 -17.21 5.19 -11.51
CA ASP A 327 -15.95 4.65 -12.01
C ASP A 327 -15.05 4.25 -10.84
N LEU A 328 -14.64 2.96 -10.77
CA LEU A 328 -13.71 2.47 -9.78
C LEU A 328 -12.27 2.56 -10.30
N ASP A 329 -11.43 3.28 -9.57
CA ASP A 329 -9.98 3.29 -9.80
C ASP A 329 -9.31 2.09 -9.14
N ARG A 330 -8.39 1.44 -9.87
CA ARG A 330 -7.51 0.44 -9.27
C ARG A 330 -6.49 1.09 -8.35
N GLU A 331 -6.27 0.49 -7.17
CA GLU A 331 -5.16 0.85 -6.27
C GLU A 331 -3.90 0.06 -6.62
N VAL A 332 -4.08 -1.20 -7.04
CA VAL A 332 -3.01 -2.11 -7.47
C VAL A 332 -2.41 -1.65 -8.79
N ASN A 333 -1.07 -1.69 -8.88
CA ASN A 333 -0.34 -1.35 -10.11
C ASN A 333 -0.26 -2.60 -11.01
N VAL A 334 -0.70 -2.46 -12.25
CA VAL A 334 -0.62 -3.54 -13.27
C VAL A 334 0.68 -3.41 -14.05
N ILE A 335 1.41 -4.53 -14.20
CA ILE A 335 2.70 -4.64 -14.89
C ILE A 335 2.60 -5.68 -16.00
#